data_cad374c1858207fc4428200104a183b5
#
_entry.id   cad374c1858207fc4428200104a183b5
#
_cell.length_a   1.000
_cell.length_b   1.000
_cell.length_c   1.000
_cell.angle_alpha   90.00
_cell.angle_beta   90.00
_cell.angle_gamma   90.00
#
_symmetry.space_group_name_H-M   'P 1'
#
loop_
_entity.id
_entity.type
_entity.pdbx_description
1 polymer ?
#
loop_
_entity_poly.entity_id
_entity_poly.type
_entity_poly.pdbx_seq_one_letter_code
_entity_poly.pdbx_strand_id
1 'polypeptide(L)'
;MASNKPEKYPAVSPYLVVDGASRTIEFLAKVFDAVELRRFPDPDGALMHAEVRIDDSVVMLADSTAEWPPVPSYVHVYVPDVDATYRRALAAGAVSVQEPVQKGDEDKRGGVRDAGGTTWWIATRVQPSSVGSSP
;
A
#
# COMPACT_ATOMS: atom_id res chain seq x y z
N MET A 1 15.91 5.31 -27.96
CA MET A 1 16.18 6.24 -26.88
C MET A 1 15.73 5.67 -25.54
N ALA A 2 16.58 5.75 -24.55
CA ALA A 2 16.22 5.21 -23.24
C ALA A 2 15.23 6.11 -22.54
N SER A 3 14.29 5.50 -21.85
CA SER A 3 13.36 6.21 -20.99
C SER A 3 14.09 6.72 -19.73
N ASN A 4 13.57 7.78 -19.13
CA ASN A 4 14.11 8.31 -17.87
C ASN A 4 13.73 7.44 -16.65
N LYS A 5 12.97 6.37 -16.86
CA LYS A 5 12.54 5.46 -15.78
C LYS A 5 12.41 4.06 -16.34
N PRO A 6 12.41 3.04 -15.45
CA PRO A 6 12.18 1.65 -15.89
C PRO A 6 10.81 1.51 -16.53
N GLU A 7 10.72 0.58 -17.47
CA GLU A 7 9.46 0.28 -18.13
C GLU A 7 8.42 -0.20 -17.12
N LYS A 8 7.18 0.27 -17.26
CA LYS A 8 6.06 -0.04 -16.38
C LYS A 8 6.17 0.54 -14.97
N TYR A 9 7.09 1.48 -14.76
CA TYR A 9 7.17 2.20 -13.50
C TYR A 9 6.46 3.54 -13.65
N PRO A 10 5.68 3.96 -12.62
CA PRO A 10 5.12 5.31 -12.61
C PRO A 10 6.21 6.33 -12.30
N ALA A 11 5.94 7.59 -12.59
CA ALA A 11 6.90 8.64 -12.27
C ALA A 11 7.00 8.87 -10.77
N VAL A 12 5.93 8.62 -10.03
CA VAL A 12 5.87 8.88 -8.59
C VAL A 12 5.55 7.57 -7.87
N SER A 13 6.32 7.26 -6.84
CA SER A 13 6.08 6.11 -5.98
C SER A 13 6.20 6.53 -4.52
N PRO A 14 5.32 6.05 -3.64
CA PRO A 14 5.57 6.22 -2.22
C PRO A 14 6.83 5.45 -1.81
N TYR A 15 7.54 5.98 -0.84
CA TYR A 15 8.73 5.33 -0.29
C TYR A 15 8.53 5.20 1.21
N LEU A 16 8.38 3.97 1.69
CA LEU A 16 8.06 3.70 3.08
C LEU A 16 9.33 3.29 3.83
N VAL A 17 9.60 3.95 4.95
CA VAL A 17 10.69 3.57 5.85
C VAL A 17 10.01 2.94 7.07
N VAL A 18 10.20 1.64 7.25
CA VAL A 18 9.45 0.88 8.23
C VAL A 18 10.39 -0.03 9.03
N ASP A 19 9.94 -0.42 10.20
CA ASP A 19 10.60 -1.46 10.97
C ASP A 19 9.98 -2.79 10.52
N GLY A 20 10.79 -3.66 9.91
CA GLY A 20 10.31 -4.94 9.40
C GLY A 20 9.79 -4.89 7.98
N ALA A 21 10.58 -4.39 7.03
CA ALA A 21 10.16 -4.26 5.63
C ALA A 21 9.74 -5.60 5.02
N SER A 22 10.42 -6.71 5.35
CA SER A 22 10.03 -8.03 4.85
C SER A 22 8.62 -8.41 5.29
N ARG A 23 8.27 -8.10 6.53
CA ARG A 23 6.94 -8.34 7.06
C ARG A 23 5.90 -7.48 6.34
N THR A 24 6.25 -6.24 6.03
CA THR A 24 5.36 -5.37 5.26
C THR A 24 5.12 -5.94 3.86
N ILE A 25 6.16 -6.43 3.19
CA ILE A 25 6.02 -7.04 1.87
C ILE A 25 5.07 -8.25 1.91
N GLU A 26 5.21 -9.11 2.93
CA GLU A 26 4.31 -10.26 3.09
C GLU A 26 2.87 -9.81 3.30
N PHE A 27 2.67 -8.78 4.11
CA PHE A 27 1.34 -8.20 4.34
C PHE A 27 0.74 -7.70 3.02
N LEU A 28 1.51 -6.95 2.25
CA LEU A 28 1.02 -6.40 0.98
C LEU A 28 0.68 -7.49 -0.03
N ALA A 29 1.46 -8.57 -0.05
CA ALA A 29 1.17 -9.71 -0.93
C ALA A 29 -0.15 -10.37 -0.54
N LYS A 30 -0.39 -10.58 0.75
CA LYS A 30 -1.62 -11.23 1.23
C LYS A 30 -2.85 -10.36 1.06
N VAL A 31 -2.72 -9.07 1.25
CA VAL A 31 -3.87 -8.15 1.33
C VAL A 31 -4.20 -7.54 -0.03
N PHE A 32 -3.17 -7.12 -0.78
CA PHE A 32 -3.35 -6.39 -2.03
C PHE A 32 -2.85 -7.14 -3.25
N ASP A 33 -2.50 -8.41 -3.11
CA ASP A 33 -1.93 -9.22 -4.20
C ASP A 33 -0.66 -8.57 -4.76
N ALA A 34 0.11 -7.89 -3.91
CA ALA A 34 1.34 -7.23 -4.34
C ALA A 34 2.34 -8.23 -4.87
N VAL A 35 3.06 -7.83 -5.91
CA VAL A 35 4.12 -8.63 -6.53
C VAL A 35 5.46 -7.98 -6.23
N GLU A 36 6.37 -8.74 -5.64
CA GLU A 36 7.70 -8.23 -5.36
C GLU A 36 8.47 -8.06 -6.68
N LEU A 37 9.06 -6.89 -6.89
CA LEU A 37 9.80 -6.56 -8.10
C LEU A 37 11.31 -6.68 -7.89
N ARG A 38 11.82 -6.17 -6.77
CA ARG A 38 13.23 -6.29 -6.43
C ARG A 38 13.43 -6.15 -4.93
N ARG A 39 14.55 -6.68 -4.46
CA ARG A 39 14.90 -6.71 -3.05
C ARG A 39 16.42 -6.66 -2.91
N PHE A 40 16.92 -5.72 -2.11
CA PHE A 40 18.34 -5.55 -1.88
C PHE A 40 18.63 -5.64 -0.38
N PRO A 41 18.89 -6.86 0.14
CA PRO A 41 19.21 -7.02 1.56
C PRO A 41 20.67 -6.63 1.83
N ASP A 42 20.93 -6.21 3.08
CA ASP A 42 22.29 -6.06 3.55
C ASP A 42 22.80 -7.42 4.08
N PRO A 43 24.07 -7.50 4.52
CA PRO A 43 24.61 -8.78 5.02
C PRO A 43 23.85 -9.35 6.23
N ASP A 44 23.15 -8.52 7.00
CA ASP A 44 22.36 -8.96 8.16
C ASP A 44 20.93 -9.32 7.79
N GLY A 45 20.55 -9.18 6.53
CA GLY A 45 19.22 -9.51 6.04
C GLY A 45 18.20 -8.39 6.08
N ALA A 46 18.56 -7.22 6.63
CA ALA A 46 17.70 -6.05 6.57
C ALA A 46 17.62 -5.54 5.14
N LEU A 47 16.46 -5.05 4.75
CA LEU A 47 16.28 -4.57 3.37
C LEU A 47 16.71 -3.12 3.25
N MET A 48 17.78 -2.89 2.48
CA MET A 48 18.22 -1.54 2.16
C MET A 48 17.27 -0.87 1.18
N HIS A 49 16.58 -1.67 0.36
CA HIS A 49 15.62 -1.19 -0.62
C HIS A 49 14.81 -2.37 -1.14
N ALA A 50 13.54 -2.17 -1.34
CA ALA A 50 12.67 -3.15 -1.98
C ALA A 50 11.57 -2.43 -2.72
N GLU A 51 10.97 -3.12 -3.69
CA GLU A 51 9.87 -2.57 -4.49
C GLU A 51 8.83 -3.65 -4.70
N VAL A 52 7.58 -3.26 -4.57
CA VAL A 52 6.45 -4.14 -4.85
C VAL A 52 5.47 -3.41 -5.77
N ARG A 53 4.78 -4.18 -6.60
CA ARG A 53 3.72 -3.64 -7.47
C ARG A 53 2.38 -3.97 -6.86
N ILE A 54 1.55 -2.94 -6.70
CA ILE A 54 0.14 -3.09 -6.35
C ILE A 54 -0.65 -2.54 -7.53
N ASP A 55 -1.35 -3.42 -8.24
CA ASP A 55 -2.10 -3.06 -9.44
C ASP A 55 -1.20 -2.31 -10.45
N ASP A 56 -1.45 -1.05 -10.70
CA ASP A 56 -0.68 -0.24 -11.65
C ASP A 56 0.42 0.59 -10.98
N SER A 57 0.61 0.46 -9.68
CA SER A 57 1.48 1.33 -8.91
C SER A 57 2.65 0.57 -8.29
N VAL A 58 3.75 1.28 -8.06
CA VAL A 58 4.92 0.70 -7.41
C VAL A 58 5.10 1.39 -6.06
N VAL A 59 5.23 0.58 -5.01
CA VAL A 59 5.56 1.04 -3.67
C VAL A 59 7.00 0.64 -3.38
N MET A 60 7.80 1.61 -2.97
CA MET A 60 9.18 1.37 -2.56
C MET A 60 9.26 1.37 -1.05
N LEU A 61 10.16 0.57 -0.49
CA LEU A 61 10.30 0.53 0.96
C LEU A 61 11.68 0.06 1.37
N ALA A 62 12.03 0.35 2.62
CA ALA A 62 13.28 -0.08 3.21
C ALA A 62 13.09 -0.25 4.71
N ASP A 63 13.96 -1.08 5.31
CA ASP A 63 14.03 -1.17 6.76
C ASP A 63 14.59 0.12 7.32
N SER A 64 14.06 0.55 8.47
CA SER A 64 14.56 1.71 9.18
C SER A 64 15.97 1.48 9.71
N THR A 65 16.69 2.57 9.87
CA THR A 65 18.04 2.57 10.46
C THR A 65 18.11 3.71 11.47
N ALA A 66 19.26 3.83 12.15
CA ALA A 66 19.47 4.96 13.07
C ALA A 66 19.41 6.29 12.34
N GLU A 67 19.90 6.36 11.10
CA GLU A 67 19.86 7.57 10.28
C GLU A 67 18.49 7.81 9.66
N TRP A 68 17.76 6.75 9.38
CA TRP A 68 16.45 6.78 8.75
C TRP A 68 15.44 6.06 9.63
N PRO A 69 14.94 6.74 10.69
CA PRO A 69 13.99 6.11 11.60
C PRO A 69 12.66 5.82 10.90
N PRO A 70 11.84 4.92 11.47
CA PRO A 70 10.55 4.60 10.87
C PRO A 70 9.67 5.84 10.78
N VAL A 71 8.95 5.95 9.68
CA VAL A 71 8.05 7.09 9.45
C VAL A 71 6.64 6.55 9.26
N PRO A 72 5.70 6.87 10.16
CA PRO A 72 4.29 6.54 9.94
C PRO A 72 3.80 7.25 8.69
N SER A 73 3.16 6.50 7.80
CA SER A 73 2.73 7.04 6.51
C SER A 73 1.29 6.66 6.23
N TYR A 74 0.67 7.40 5.32
CA TYR A 74 -0.68 7.14 4.84
C TYR A 74 -0.61 6.83 3.36
N VAL A 75 -1.25 5.73 2.95
CA VAL A 75 -1.33 5.36 1.54
C VAL A 75 -2.78 5.01 1.23
N HIS A 76 -3.27 5.47 0.10
CA HIS A 76 -4.63 5.17 -0.35
C HIS A 76 -4.56 4.18 -1.51
N VAL A 77 -5.38 3.12 -1.45
CA VAL A 77 -5.40 2.06 -2.46
C VAL A 77 -6.84 1.81 -2.90
N TYR A 78 -7.09 1.90 -4.20
CA TYR A 78 -8.36 1.43 -4.74
C TYR A 78 -8.30 -0.06 -4.99
N VAL A 79 -9.34 -0.77 -4.59
CA VAL A 79 -9.45 -2.23 -4.74
C VAL A 79 -10.83 -2.57 -5.30
N PRO A 80 -10.98 -3.76 -5.91
CA PRO A 80 -12.29 -4.17 -6.43
C PRO A 80 -13.37 -4.36 -5.38
N ASP A 81 -13.00 -4.81 -4.17
CA ASP A 81 -13.96 -5.10 -3.10
C ASP A 81 -13.35 -4.71 -1.76
N VAL A 82 -13.71 -3.51 -1.28
CA VAL A 82 -13.12 -2.97 -0.06
C VAL A 82 -13.43 -3.86 1.15
N ASP A 83 -14.64 -4.42 1.24
CA ASP A 83 -15.00 -5.26 2.39
C ASP A 83 -14.13 -6.52 2.46
N ALA A 84 -13.91 -7.17 1.34
CA ALA A 84 -13.08 -8.37 1.29
C ALA A 84 -11.63 -8.05 1.60
N THR A 85 -11.09 -6.98 1.03
CA THR A 85 -9.70 -6.58 1.25
C THR A 85 -9.49 -6.17 2.70
N TYR A 86 -10.43 -5.43 3.28
CA TYR A 86 -10.38 -5.02 4.69
C TYR A 86 -10.33 -6.27 5.60
N ARG A 87 -11.18 -7.26 5.35
CA ARG A 87 -11.18 -8.50 6.14
C ARG A 87 -9.85 -9.25 6.01
N ARG A 88 -9.27 -9.31 4.80
CA ARG A 88 -7.96 -9.93 4.60
C ARG A 88 -6.88 -9.20 5.38
N ALA A 89 -6.94 -7.87 5.43
CA ALA A 89 -5.97 -7.07 6.18
C ALA A 89 -6.03 -7.40 7.67
N LEU A 90 -7.23 -7.48 8.24
CA LEU A 90 -7.38 -7.84 9.66
C LEU A 90 -6.89 -9.26 9.92
N ALA A 91 -7.19 -10.20 9.01
CA ALA A 91 -6.72 -11.58 9.14
C ALA A 91 -5.19 -11.66 9.04
N ALA A 92 -4.56 -10.73 8.34
CA ALA A 92 -3.11 -10.65 8.22
C ALA A 92 -2.44 -9.87 9.36
N GLY A 93 -3.22 -9.45 10.36
CA GLY A 93 -2.68 -8.83 11.57
C GLY A 93 -2.80 -7.32 11.67
N ALA A 94 -3.40 -6.66 10.68
CA ALA A 94 -3.58 -5.22 10.75
C ALA A 94 -4.64 -4.84 11.79
N VAL A 95 -4.54 -3.62 12.28
CA VAL A 95 -5.49 -3.06 13.25
C VAL A 95 -6.45 -2.14 12.51
N SER A 96 -7.75 -2.28 12.80
CA SER A 96 -8.75 -1.42 12.16
C SER A 96 -8.59 0.03 12.60
N VAL A 97 -8.57 0.93 11.62
CA VAL A 97 -8.63 2.38 11.85
C VAL A 97 -10.06 2.86 11.61
N GLN A 98 -10.70 2.31 10.58
CA GLN A 98 -12.08 2.62 10.25
C GLN A 98 -12.69 1.45 9.50
N GLU A 99 -13.87 1.00 9.94
CA GLU A 99 -14.60 -0.01 9.17
C GLU A 99 -15.05 0.58 7.84
N PRO A 100 -15.17 -0.26 6.79
CA PRO A 100 -15.62 0.24 5.49
C PRO A 100 -16.98 0.92 5.59
N VAL A 101 -17.05 2.14 5.09
CA VAL A 101 -18.26 2.94 5.11
C VAL A 101 -18.28 3.89 3.92
N GLN A 102 -19.45 4.13 3.37
CA GLN A 102 -19.65 5.18 2.39
C GLN A 102 -20.23 6.40 3.12
N LYS A 103 -19.50 7.51 3.05
CA LYS A 103 -19.93 8.73 3.75
C LYS A 103 -20.58 9.70 2.76
N GLY A 104 -19.84 10.68 2.29
CA GLY A 104 -20.40 11.72 1.45
C GLY A 104 -19.90 11.71 0.02
N ASP A 105 -19.03 10.79 -0.34
CA ASP A 105 -18.50 10.70 -1.69
C ASP A 105 -18.92 9.39 -2.37
N GLU A 106 -18.35 9.12 -3.53
CA GLU A 106 -18.70 7.95 -4.33
C GLU A 106 -17.99 6.67 -3.89
N ASP A 107 -17.09 6.77 -2.92
CA ASP A 107 -16.28 5.64 -2.47
C ASP A 107 -16.78 5.08 -1.16
N LYS A 108 -16.72 3.74 -1.06
CA LYS A 108 -16.80 3.06 0.23
C LYS A 108 -15.37 2.84 0.67
N ARG A 109 -15.01 3.31 1.86
CA ARG A 109 -13.62 3.33 2.31
C ARG A 109 -13.48 2.82 3.72
N GLY A 110 -12.48 1.98 3.94
CA GLY A 110 -12.05 1.57 5.27
C GLY A 110 -10.59 1.89 5.45
N GLY A 111 -10.09 1.74 6.66
CA GLY A 111 -8.69 1.98 6.97
C GLY A 111 -8.14 0.96 7.93
N VAL A 112 -6.91 0.56 7.70
CA VAL A 112 -6.18 -0.34 8.59
C VAL A 112 -4.76 0.16 8.77
N ARG A 113 -4.15 -0.19 9.90
CA ARG A 113 -2.74 0.11 10.14
C ARG A 113 -2.00 -1.21 10.23
N ASP A 114 -0.91 -1.34 9.48
CA ASP A 114 -0.09 -2.54 9.52
C ASP A 114 0.92 -2.48 10.67
N ALA A 115 1.65 -3.57 10.88
CA ALA A 115 2.61 -3.67 11.98
C ALA A 115 3.79 -2.71 11.83
N GLY A 116 4.08 -2.25 10.62
CA GLY A 116 5.14 -1.28 10.36
C GLY A 116 4.72 0.18 10.58
N GLY A 117 3.47 0.42 10.91
CA GLY A 117 2.97 1.77 11.19
C GLY A 117 2.39 2.50 10.02
N THR A 118 2.24 1.85 8.87
CA THR A 118 1.60 2.46 7.71
C THR A 118 0.09 2.30 7.81
N THR A 119 -0.63 3.38 7.58
CA THR A 119 -2.09 3.35 7.51
C THR A 119 -2.49 3.25 6.04
N TRP A 120 -3.26 2.20 5.73
CA TRP A 120 -3.74 1.92 4.38
C TRP A 120 -5.21 2.26 4.33
N TRP A 121 -5.55 3.29 3.55
CA TRP A 121 -6.93 3.65 3.27
C TRP A 121 -7.36 2.87 2.04
N ILE A 122 -8.33 1.99 2.22
CA ILE A 122 -8.75 1.02 1.21
C ILE A 122 -10.12 1.42 0.73
N ALA A 123 -10.30 1.58 -0.57
CA ALA A 123 -11.55 2.08 -1.10
C ALA A 123 -11.98 1.32 -2.35
N THR A 124 -13.28 1.27 -2.55
CA THR A 124 -13.89 0.82 -3.79
C THR A 124 -14.90 1.88 -4.21
N ARG A 125 -14.82 2.28 -5.46
CA ARG A 125 -15.83 3.17 -6.01
C ARG A 125 -17.13 2.38 -6.16
N VAL A 126 -18.19 2.78 -5.43
CA VAL A 126 -19.43 2.03 -5.36
C VAL A 126 -20.55 2.65 -6.19
N GLN A 127 -20.33 3.88 -6.65
CA GLN A 127 -21.26 4.53 -7.56
C GLN A 127 -20.49 5.54 -8.39
N PRO A 128 -20.99 5.86 -9.58
CA PRO A 128 -20.33 6.88 -10.41
C PRO A 128 -20.29 8.22 -9.70
N SER A 129 -19.27 9.03 -10.02
CA SER A 129 -19.22 10.41 -9.57
C SER A 129 -20.52 11.14 -9.97
N SER A 130 -21.04 11.98 -9.06
CA SER A 130 -22.23 12.75 -9.36
C SER A 130 -22.04 13.66 -10.57
N VAL A 131 -20.83 14.16 -10.79
CA VAL A 131 -20.51 14.94 -11.99
C VAL A 131 -20.53 14.06 -13.22
N GLY A 132 -19.91 12.87 -13.14
CA GLY A 132 -19.88 11.95 -14.27
C GLY A 132 -21.18 11.25 -14.54
N SER A 133 -22.03 11.08 -13.53
CA SER A 133 -23.31 10.40 -13.67
C SER A 133 -24.44 11.33 -14.09
N SER A 134 -24.23 12.61 -14.00
CA SER A 134 -25.26 13.58 -14.35
C SER A 134 -25.50 13.55 -15.85
N PRO A 135 -26.73 13.37 -16.28
CA PRO A 135 -27.06 13.54 -17.67
C PRO A 135 -27.01 15.00 -18.05
#